data_50490dc935299d5f98905b3a29a75070
#
_entry.id   50490dc935299d5f98905b3a29a75070
#
_cell.length_a   1.000
_cell.length_b   1.000
_cell.length_c   1.000
_cell.angle_alpha   90.00
_cell.angle_beta   90.00
_cell.angle_gamma   90.00
#
_symmetry.space_group_name_H-M   'P 1'
#
loop_
_entity.id
_entity.type
_entity.pdbx_description
1 polymer ?
#
loop_
_entity_poly.entity_id
_entity_poly.type
_entity_poly.pdbx_seq_one_letter_code
_entity_poly.pdbx_strand_id
1 'polypeptide(L)'
;GYGQDYRGALRDFFALTGPTPLIPRALLGNWWSRFHKYSEASYLALMDRFAAEELPFSVAVIDMDWHLVDIDPALGNGWTGYTWNRELFPDPERFLAALHSRGLQVALNLHPAAGIRRHEAAYEPMMRRLGLDPASGDEIPFNIGDKDFTAAYLDHAHHPLEEQGVDFWWLDWQQGGVTDIPGLDPLWMLNHVHYLDSGRERTRIGADGRVERYRRRPITFSRFADASSHRTPIGFSGDTVITWDSLRFQPEFTATAANIGYYWWSNDIGGHMFGRCDDEMAARWVQLGCFSPINRLHSTDSVFNSKEPWRFSRDARATMNAHLRLRHRLVPYLYTWARRARTEGVGPVRPLYHDFPTQMGAYAHRTQFLFGDLVIVPVVHPADPVSTLAREDAWLPRGTWFDVVTGRRYECPDAAGRDLTLSRPLDRLPVLARAGAVVVGAEDLGEAAGDNPRRLSVVIVPGADGEFVLEEDDGSPDPGEDAVVRTRFALAWDEAGGAGDGAGGRAGGTARLSIEQTGPDGVVPAEREITVHLLCVDDASLRAGRVTMEIGRASCRERV
;
A
#
# COMPACT_ATOMS: atom_id res chain seq x y z
N GLY A 1 5.75 15.25 28.30
CA GLY A 1 4.62 15.57 27.42
C GLY A 1 5.09 16.42 26.25
N TYR A 2 4.53 16.17 25.06
CA TYR A 2 4.94 16.83 23.81
C TYR A 2 3.99 17.95 23.37
N GLY A 3 2.83 18.09 24.06
CA GLY A 3 1.80 19.04 23.64
C GLY A 3 1.32 18.77 22.22
N GLN A 4 1.58 19.70 21.30
CA GLN A 4 1.23 19.59 19.88
C GLN A 4 2.42 19.19 18.98
N ASP A 5 3.56 18.81 19.54
CA ASP A 5 4.70 18.31 18.76
C ASP A 5 4.56 16.80 18.49
N TYR A 6 3.63 16.46 17.60
CA TYR A 6 3.36 15.07 17.20
C TYR A 6 4.58 14.39 16.56
N ARG A 7 5.31 15.11 15.72
CA ARG A 7 6.50 14.58 15.06
C ARG A 7 7.65 14.33 16.05
N GLY A 8 7.84 15.22 17.03
CA GLY A 8 8.80 15.02 18.12
C GLY A 8 8.43 13.80 18.98
N ALA A 9 7.14 13.64 19.30
CA ALA A 9 6.65 12.47 20.04
C ALA A 9 6.94 11.15 19.30
N LEU A 10 6.71 11.11 17.98
CA LEU A 10 6.98 9.92 17.16
C LEU A 10 8.48 9.63 17.04
N ARG A 11 9.34 10.65 16.89
CA ARG A 11 10.79 10.44 16.90
C ARG A 11 11.28 9.80 18.18
N ASP A 12 10.82 10.29 19.33
CA ASP A 12 11.22 9.74 20.61
C ASP A 12 10.63 8.36 20.84
N PHE A 13 9.40 8.10 20.39
CA PHE A 13 8.81 6.78 20.39
C PHE A 13 9.62 5.80 19.54
N PHE A 14 10.05 6.17 18.35
CA PHE A 14 10.90 5.33 17.51
C PHE A 14 12.32 5.16 18.06
N ALA A 15 12.85 6.14 18.78
CA ALA A 15 14.12 5.97 19.48
C ALA A 15 14.05 4.88 20.58
N LEU A 16 12.88 4.72 21.20
CA LEU A 16 12.64 3.67 22.22
C LEU A 16 12.29 2.32 21.63
N THR A 17 11.44 2.29 20.60
CA THR A 17 10.85 1.05 20.06
C THR A 17 11.50 0.57 18.77
N GLY A 18 12.30 1.41 18.13
CA GLY A 18 12.83 1.25 16.78
C GLY A 18 11.92 1.87 15.70
N PRO A 19 12.46 2.26 14.55
CA PRO A 19 11.72 2.87 13.46
C PRO A 19 10.79 1.88 12.76
N THR A 20 9.81 2.40 12.04
CA THR A 20 9.03 1.62 11.07
C THR A 20 9.96 1.05 10.00
N PRO A 21 9.91 -0.26 9.71
CA PRO A 21 10.74 -0.85 8.67
C PRO A 21 10.36 -0.36 7.27
N LEU A 22 11.33 -0.39 6.36
CA LEU A 22 11.07 -0.15 4.95
C LEU A 22 10.44 -1.42 4.33
N ILE A 23 9.24 -1.28 3.77
CA ILE A 23 8.53 -2.40 3.13
C ILE A 23 9.00 -2.63 1.69
N PRO A 24 8.85 -3.85 1.14
CA PRO A 24 9.11 -4.10 -0.28
C PRO A 24 8.25 -3.19 -1.17
N ARG A 25 8.85 -2.61 -2.22
CA ARG A 25 8.18 -1.66 -3.14
C ARG A 25 6.95 -2.27 -3.81
N ALA A 26 7.00 -3.53 -4.21
CA ALA A 26 5.89 -4.23 -4.85
C ALA A 26 4.61 -4.22 -4.02
N LEU A 27 4.71 -4.15 -2.68
CA LEU A 27 3.55 -4.13 -1.78
C LEU A 27 2.79 -2.79 -1.83
N LEU A 28 3.33 -1.77 -2.45
CA LEU A 28 2.69 -0.47 -2.64
C LEU A 28 1.73 -0.44 -3.85
N GLY A 29 1.75 -1.45 -4.71
CA GLY A 29 0.79 -1.62 -5.81
C GLY A 29 -0.58 -2.12 -5.34
N ASN A 30 -1.37 -2.65 -6.27
CA ASN A 30 -2.67 -3.23 -5.95
C ASN A 30 -2.53 -4.69 -5.53
N TRP A 31 -3.33 -5.09 -4.55
CA TRP A 31 -3.42 -6.47 -4.09
C TRP A 31 -4.79 -7.03 -4.45
N TRP A 32 -4.80 -8.25 -4.99
CA TRP A 32 -6.01 -9.04 -5.07
C TRP A 32 -6.10 -10.00 -3.89
N SER A 33 -7.20 -9.97 -3.18
CA SER A 33 -7.50 -10.82 -2.04
C SER A 33 -8.99 -11.14 -2.02
N ARG A 34 -9.35 -12.40 -1.77
CA ARG A 34 -10.74 -12.80 -1.61
C ARG A 34 -10.84 -14.11 -0.85
N PHE A 35 -11.68 -14.17 0.17
CA PHE A 35 -12.13 -15.40 0.77
C PHE A 35 -13.05 -16.10 -0.23
N HIS A 36 -12.49 -16.98 -1.03
CA HIS A 36 -13.17 -17.69 -2.12
C HIS A 36 -12.39 -18.95 -2.49
N LYS A 37 -13.09 -20.04 -2.68
CA LYS A 37 -12.52 -21.33 -3.07
C LYS A 37 -12.04 -21.29 -4.53
N TYR A 38 -10.86 -20.76 -4.75
CA TYR A 38 -10.19 -20.79 -6.04
C TYR A 38 -9.54 -22.14 -6.32
N SER A 39 -9.47 -22.51 -7.58
CA SER A 39 -8.50 -23.48 -8.08
C SER A 39 -7.35 -22.75 -8.76
N GLU A 40 -6.22 -23.43 -8.97
CA GLU A 40 -5.11 -22.94 -9.80
C GLU A 40 -5.61 -22.33 -11.11
N ALA A 41 -6.43 -23.08 -11.86
CA ALA A 41 -6.94 -22.65 -13.17
C ALA A 41 -7.81 -21.38 -13.06
N SER A 42 -8.71 -21.31 -12.07
CA SER A 42 -9.61 -20.16 -11.91
C SER A 42 -8.89 -18.92 -11.42
N TYR A 43 -7.86 -19.08 -10.57
CA TYR A 43 -7.07 -17.95 -10.08
C TYR A 43 -6.16 -17.37 -11.20
N LEU A 44 -5.49 -18.23 -11.97
CA LEU A 44 -4.68 -17.79 -13.11
C LEU A 44 -5.53 -17.10 -14.18
N ALA A 45 -6.71 -17.66 -14.51
CA ALA A 45 -7.65 -17.04 -15.45
C ALA A 45 -8.13 -15.66 -14.98
N LEU A 46 -8.32 -15.48 -13.66
CA LEU A 46 -8.65 -14.17 -13.08
C LEU A 46 -7.52 -13.16 -13.26
N MET A 47 -6.26 -13.56 -13.00
CA MET A 47 -5.09 -12.69 -13.19
C MET A 47 -4.91 -12.33 -14.67
N ASP A 48 -5.09 -13.30 -15.57
CA ASP A 48 -5.03 -13.05 -17.01
C ASP A 48 -6.12 -12.08 -17.48
N ARG A 49 -7.32 -12.14 -16.88
CA ARG A 49 -8.39 -11.17 -17.16
C ARG A 49 -8.06 -9.78 -16.67
N PHE A 50 -7.49 -9.63 -15.47
CA PHE A 50 -7.02 -8.32 -15.01
C PHE A 50 -5.98 -7.74 -15.96
N ALA A 51 -5.02 -8.54 -16.41
CA ALA A 51 -4.01 -8.13 -17.38
C ALA A 51 -4.62 -7.72 -18.73
N ALA A 52 -5.60 -8.48 -19.25
CA ALA A 52 -6.30 -8.17 -20.50
C ALA A 52 -7.13 -6.88 -20.41
N GLU A 53 -7.57 -6.48 -19.22
CA GLU A 53 -8.23 -5.21 -18.96
C GLU A 53 -7.25 -4.09 -18.58
N GLU A 54 -5.94 -4.33 -18.69
CA GLU A 54 -4.87 -3.39 -18.32
C GLU A 54 -5.00 -2.92 -16.86
N LEU A 55 -5.37 -3.82 -15.95
CA LEU A 55 -5.47 -3.56 -14.52
C LEU A 55 -4.27 -4.18 -13.81
N PRO A 56 -3.33 -3.37 -13.35
CA PRO A 56 -2.11 -3.86 -12.74
C PRO A 56 -2.37 -4.34 -11.29
N PHE A 57 -1.80 -5.48 -10.96
CA PHE A 57 -1.68 -6.01 -9.60
C PHE A 57 -0.23 -6.40 -9.34
N SER A 58 0.19 -6.32 -8.09
CA SER A 58 1.55 -6.70 -7.66
C SER A 58 1.56 -7.75 -6.56
N VAL A 59 0.40 -8.04 -5.96
CA VAL A 59 0.26 -9.06 -4.92
C VAL A 59 -0.98 -9.91 -5.16
N ALA A 60 -0.79 -11.22 -5.11
CA ALA A 60 -1.81 -12.24 -5.13
C ALA A 60 -1.94 -12.84 -3.72
N VAL A 61 -3.10 -12.63 -3.08
CA VAL A 61 -3.41 -13.24 -1.79
C VAL A 61 -4.37 -14.41 -2.01
N ILE A 62 -3.99 -15.58 -1.51
CA ILE A 62 -4.83 -16.78 -1.56
C ILE A 62 -5.30 -17.06 -0.14
N ASP A 63 -6.61 -17.03 0.03
CA ASP A 63 -7.27 -17.25 1.31
C ASP A 63 -7.30 -18.74 1.67
N MET A 64 -7.83 -19.09 2.82
CA MET A 64 -7.65 -20.37 3.51
C MET A 64 -7.89 -21.64 2.69
N ASP A 65 -8.65 -21.60 1.59
CA ASP A 65 -8.87 -22.76 0.73
C ASP A 65 -7.62 -23.24 -0.04
N TRP A 66 -6.47 -22.57 0.10
CA TRP A 66 -5.21 -23.09 -0.42
C TRP A 66 -4.80 -24.40 0.28
N HIS A 67 -5.18 -24.58 1.56
CA HIS A 67 -4.94 -25.79 2.34
C HIS A 67 -6.20 -26.67 2.44
N LEU A 68 -6.05 -27.83 3.06
CA LEU A 68 -7.16 -28.75 3.31
C LEU A 68 -8.13 -28.14 4.35
N VAL A 69 -9.34 -27.79 3.93
CA VAL A 69 -10.40 -27.25 4.80
C VAL A 69 -11.50 -28.27 5.07
N ASP A 70 -11.81 -29.14 4.11
CA ASP A 70 -12.77 -30.24 4.24
C ASP A 70 -12.06 -31.45 4.87
N ILE A 71 -11.90 -31.45 6.19
CA ILE A 71 -11.20 -32.48 6.96
C ILE A 71 -12.17 -33.25 7.84
N ASP A 72 -11.74 -34.43 8.34
CA ASP A 72 -12.49 -35.17 9.34
C ASP A 72 -12.78 -34.28 10.57
N PRO A 73 -14.05 -34.09 10.99
CA PRO A 73 -14.37 -33.26 12.16
C PRO A 73 -13.68 -33.69 13.45
N ALA A 74 -13.23 -34.95 13.55
CA ALA A 74 -12.39 -35.42 14.67
C ALA A 74 -10.99 -34.80 14.69
N LEU A 75 -10.54 -34.22 13.56
CA LEU A 75 -9.23 -33.57 13.42
C LEU A 75 -9.29 -32.04 13.56
N GLY A 76 -10.49 -31.45 13.50
CA GLY A 76 -10.67 -30.00 13.61
C GLY A 76 -11.80 -29.48 12.73
N ASN A 77 -11.86 -28.15 12.63
CA ASN A 77 -12.89 -27.44 11.86
C ASN A 77 -12.41 -26.94 10.48
N GLY A 78 -11.18 -27.28 10.08
CA GLY A 78 -10.60 -26.88 8.79
C GLY A 78 -10.12 -25.43 8.67
N TRP A 79 -10.16 -24.64 9.75
CA TRP A 79 -9.62 -23.25 9.71
C TRP A 79 -8.09 -23.23 9.74
N THR A 80 -7.47 -24.02 10.60
CA THR A 80 -6.02 -24.19 10.63
C THR A 80 -5.58 -25.23 9.61
N GLY A 81 -4.58 -24.92 8.79
CA GLY A 81 -4.01 -25.85 7.83
C GLY A 81 -2.69 -25.38 7.25
N TYR A 82 -1.83 -26.36 6.90
CA TYR A 82 -0.49 -26.15 6.35
C TYR A 82 -0.19 -27.07 5.16
N THR A 83 -1.17 -27.80 4.71
CA THR A 83 -1.02 -28.78 3.63
C THR A 83 -1.84 -28.35 2.42
N TRP A 84 -1.19 -28.17 1.27
CA TRP A 84 -1.87 -27.80 0.04
C TRP A 84 -3.04 -28.72 -0.30
N ASN A 85 -4.16 -28.11 -0.65
CA ASN A 85 -5.27 -28.80 -1.25
C ASN A 85 -4.94 -29.15 -2.71
N ARG A 86 -4.44 -30.38 -2.93
CA ARG A 86 -4.00 -30.84 -4.26
C ARG A 86 -5.13 -31.04 -5.26
N GLU A 87 -6.39 -31.05 -4.82
CA GLU A 87 -7.54 -31.05 -5.74
C GLU A 87 -7.72 -29.66 -6.39
N LEU A 88 -7.45 -28.60 -5.65
CA LEU A 88 -7.54 -27.22 -6.14
C LEU A 88 -6.21 -26.76 -6.76
N PHE A 89 -5.10 -27.13 -6.16
CA PHE A 89 -3.73 -26.75 -6.57
C PHE A 89 -2.89 -28.02 -6.77
N PRO A 90 -3.04 -28.72 -7.91
CA PRO A 90 -2.34 -29.98 -8.17
C PRO A 90 -0.83 -29.87 -8.13
N ASP A 91 -0.30 -28.74 -8.59
CA ASP A 91 1.14 -28.43 -8.66
C ASP A 91 1.40 -27.00 -8.14
N PRO A 92 1.53 -26.83 -6.80
CA PRO A 92 1.74 -25.52 -6.21
C PRO A 92 2.99 -24.79 -6.70
N GLU A 93 4.09 -25.48 -6.93
CA GLU A 93 5.34 -24.84 -7.39
C GLU A 93 5.15 -24.23 -8.78
N ARG A 94 4.50 -24.96 -9.70
CA ARG A 94 4.15 -24.44 -11.02
C ARG A 94 3.17 -23.25 -10.90
N PHE A 95 2.17 -23.35 -10.03
CA PHE A 95 1.19 -22.29 -9.80
C PHE A 95 1.85 -21.01 -9.29
N LEU A 96 2.70 -21.13 -8.25
CA LEU A 96 3.44 -20.01 -7.67
C LEU A 96 4.41 -19.38 -8.70
N ALA A 97 5.14 -20.22 -9.44
CA ALA A 97 6.00 -19.76 -10.54
C ALA A 97 5.21 -19.01 -11.63
N ALA A 98 3.98 -19.47 -11.95
CA ALA A 98 3.11 -18.79 -12.90
C ALA A 98 2.64 -17.43 -12.41
N LEU A 99 2.39 -17.25 -11.10
CA LEU A 99 2.08 -15.96 -10.49
C LEU A 99 3.30 -15.02 -10.49
N HIS A 100 4.47 -15.54 -10.12
CA HIS A 100 5.73 -14.79 -10.17
C HIS A 100 6.08 -14.32 -11.58
N SER A 101 5.85 -15.16 -12.61
CA SER A 101 6.08 -14.75 -14.01
C SER A 101 5.20 -13.59 -14.49
N ARG A 102 4.10 -13.31 -13.76
CA ARG A 102 3.22 -12.14 -13.95
C ARG A 102 3.63 -10.93 -13.10
N GLY A 103 4.76 -11.00 -12.39
CA GLY A 103 5.24 -9.95 -11.49
C GLY A 103 4.50 -9.86 -10.15
N LEU A 104 3.79 -10.92 -9.75
CA LEU A 104 3.01 -10.96 -8.51
C LEU A 104 3.83 -11.57 -7.37
N GLN A 105 3.83 -10.94 -6.21
CA GLN A 105 4.20 -11.59 -4.96
C GLN A 105 3.00 -12.35 -4.40
N VAL A 106 3.25 -13.46 -3.72
CA VAL A 106 2.19 -14.37 -3.25
C VAL A 106 2.15 -14.46 -1.74
N ALA A 107 0.98 -14.20 -1.17
CA ALA A 107 0.69 -14.41 0.25
C ALA A 107 -0.35 -15.51 0.45
N LEU A 108 -0.14 -16.36 1.44
CA LEU A 108 -1.13 -17.34 1.89
C LEU A 108 -1.69 -16.94 3.25
N ASN A 109 -3.03 -17.10 3.40
CA ASN A 109 -3.73 -16.88 4.66
C ASN A 109 -3.41 -17.99 5.67
N LEU A 110 -3.35 -17.65 6.95
CA LEU A 110 -2.97 -18.54 8.03
C LEU A 110 -3.79 -18.29 9.30
N HIS A 111 -4.36 -19.38 9.88
CA HIS A 111 -5.06 -19.41 11.16
C HIS A 111 -4.43 -20.48 12.07
N PRO A 112 -3.44 -20.16 12.92
CA PRO A 112 -2.59 -21.17 13.54
C PRO A 112 -3.17 -21.85 14.79
N ALA A 113 -4.28 -21.37 15.37
CA ALA A 113 -4.73 -21.70 16.72
C ALA A 113 -4.94 -23.22 17.01
N ALA A 114 -5.32 -24.01 16.01
CA ALA A 114 -5.54 -25.45 16.23
C ALA A 114 -4.26 -26.28 16.22
N GLY A 115 -3.09 -25.65 16.05
CA GLY A 115 -1.80 -26.32 16.02
C GLY A 115 -1.62 -27.24 14.82
N ILE A 116 -0.88 -28.33 14.97
CA ILE A 116 -0.60 -29.28 13.87
C ILE A 116 -1.27 -30.61 14.16
N ARG A 117 -2.04 -31.10 13.18
CA ARG A 117 -2.82 -32.32 13.26
C ARG A 117 -2.24 -33.41 12.36
N ARG A 118 -2.59 -34.69 12.64
CA ARG A 118 -2.03 -35.86 11.94
C ARG A 118 -2.25 -35.93 10.43
N HIS A 119 -3.19 -35.16 9.88
CA HIS A 119 -3.44 -35.08 8.43
C HIS A 119 -2.47 -34.11 7.72
N GLU A 120 -1.76 -33.27 8.47
CA GLU A 120 -0.85 -32.29 7.91
C GLU A 120 0.48 -32.91 7.47
N ALA A 121 1.00 -32.45 6.33
CA ALA A 121 2.32 -32.89 5.86
C ALA A 121 3.44 -32.57 6.85
N ALA A 122 3.29 -31.50 7.64
CA ALA A 122 4.24 -31.08 8.67
C ALA A 122 4.18 -31.94 9.95
N TYR A 123 3.15 -32.77 10.14
CA TYR A 123 2.90 -33.45 11.40
C TYR A 123 4.05 -34.38 11.82
N GLU A 124 4.37 -35.39 11.01
CA GLU A 124 5.44 -36.34 11.37
C GLU A 124 6.82 -35.69 11.55
N PRO A 125 7.27 -34.77 10.67
CA PRO A 125 8.53 -34.06 10.88
C PRO A 125 8.54 -33.27 12.18
N MET A 126 7.47 -32.57 12.52
CA MET A 126 7.36 -31.80 13.77
C MET A 126 7.34 -32.70 15.00
N MET A 127 6.56 -33.79 14.99
CA MET A 127 6.54 -34.76 16.10
C MET A 127 7.95 -35.29 16.40
N ARG A 128 8.69 -35.70 15.37
CA ARG A 128 10.09 -36.18 15.53
C ARG A 128 11.02 -35.06 16.05
N ARG A 129 10.88 -33.84 15.53
CA ARG A 129 11.70 -32.69 15.95
C ARG A 129 11.46 -32.34 17.42
N LEU A 130 10.24 -32.52 17.92
CA LEU A 130 9.83 -32.28 19.30
C LEU A 130 10.07 -33.48 20.22
N GLY A 131 10.60 -34.60 19.71
CA GLY A 131 10.82 -35.81 20.47
C GLY A 131 9.55 -36.57 20.87
N LEU A 132 8.46 -36.35 20.12
CA LEU A 132 7.18 -36.99 20.30
C LEU A 132 7.03 -38.19 19.35
N ASP A 133 6.15 -39.14 19.70
CA ASP A 133 5.90 -40.31 18.87
C ASP A 133 4.81 -40.01 17.81
N PRO A 134 5.14 -39.98 16.51
CA PRO A 134 4.14 -39.76 15.48
C PRO A 134 3.02 -40.81 15.42
N ALA A 135 3.27 -42.04 15.94
CA ALA A 135 2.28 -43.10 15.96
C ALA A 135 1.22 -42.92 17.07
N SER A 136 1.42 -42.02 18.03
CA SER A 136 0.43 -41.69 19.05
C SER A 136 -0.84 -41.08 18.46
N GLY A 137 -0.70 -40.33 17.37
CA GLY A 137 -1.81 -39.59 16.76
C GLY A 137 -2.22 -38.36 17.58
N ASP A 138 -1.44 -37.97 18.61
CA ASP A 138 -1.70 -36.80 19.43
C ASP A 138 -1.52 -35.51 18.60
N GLU A 139 -2.29 -34.49 18.93
CA GLU A 139 -2.12 -33.17 18.33
C GLU A 139 -0.87 -32.46 18.87
N ILE A 140 -0.27 -31.60 18.06
CA ILE A 140 0.75 -30.64 18.50
C ILE A 140 0.04 -29.30 18.73
N PRO A 141 -0.20 -28.89 19.99
CA PRO A 141 -0.89 -27.64 20.29
C PRO A 141 -0.08 -26.44 19.78
N PHE A 142 -0.77 -25.39 19.35
CA PHE A 142 -0.11 -24.13 19.02
C PHE A 142 0.42 -23.47 20.28
N ASN A 143 1.75 -23.27 20.36
CA ASN A 143 2.41 -22.61 21.48
C ASN A 143 3.59 -21.76 21.00
N ILE A 144 3.32 -20.57 20.51
CA ILE A 144 4.34 -19.65 19.98
C ILE A 144 5.29 -19.12 21.07
N GLY A 145 4.98 -19.30 22.34
CA GLY A 145 5.86 -18.97 23.47
C GLY A 145 6.95 -20.02 23.72
N ASP A 146 6.78 -21.24 23.21
CA ASP A 146 7.76 -22.33 23.33
C ASP A 146 8.78 -22.27 22.19
N LYS A 147 10.08 -22.28 22.52
CA LYS A 147 11.14 -22.14 21.52
C LYS A 147 11.29 -23.35 20.61
N ASP A 148 11.10 -24.56 21.15
CA ASP A 148 11.24 -25.80 20.39
C ASP A 148 10.06 -25.97 19.45
N PHE A 149 8.83 -25.64 19.92
CA PHE A 149 7.66 -25.55 19.05
C PHE A 149 7.88 -24.52 17.95
N THR A 150 8.31 -23.30 18.28
CA THR A 150 8.51 -22.22 17.32
C THR A 150 9.52 -22.61 16.24
N ALA A 151 10.64 -23.22 16.61
CA ALA A 151 11.63 -23.69 15.64
C ALA A 151 11.06 -24.80 14.75
N ALA A 152 10.38 -25.80 15.31
CA ALA A 152 9.75 -26.87 14.54
C ALA A 152 8.64 -26.34 13.60
N TYR A 153 7.86 -25.38 14.07
CA TYR A 153 6.77 -24.72 13.34
C TYR A 153 7.30 -23.97 12.09
N LEU A 154 8.36 -23.19 12.23
CA LEU A 154 8.97 -22.51 11.10
C LEU A 154 9.64 -23.51 10.14
N ASP A 155 10.46 -24.43 10.66
CA ASP A 155 11.27 -25.34 9.86
C ASP A 155 10.41 -26.34 9.04
N HIS A 156 9.27 -26.77 9.57
CA HIS A 156 8.49 -27.86 8.96
C HIS A 156 7.11 -27.44 8.42
N ALA A 157 6.48 -26.39 8.97
CA ALA A 157 5.17 -25.95 8.49
C ALA A 157 5.26 -24.73 7.52
N HIS A 158 6.37 -23.94 7.54
CA HIS A 158 6.48 -22.74 6.73
C HIS A 158 7.60 -22.79 5.70
N HIS A 159 8.84 -23.10 6.09
CA HIS A 159 9.98 -23.07 5.18
C HIS A 159 9.79 -23.93 3.93
N PRO A 160 9.21 -25.16 3.99
CA PRO A 160 8.96 -25.94 2.79
C PRO A 160 7.99 -25.27 1.81
N LEU A 161 6.98 -24.53 2.31
CA LEU A 161 6.02 -23.80 1.48
C LEU A 161 6.67 -22.54 0.86
N GLU A 162 7.54 -21.87 1.61
CA GLU A 162 8.32 -20.74 1.11
C GLU A 162 9.36 -21.15 0.06
N GLU A 163 9.94 -22.35 0.17
CA GLU A 163 10.82 -22.94 -0.83
C GLU A 163 10.08 -23.26 -2.13
N GLN A 164 8.80 -23.60 -2.05
CA GLN A 164 7.92 -23.77 -3.21
C GLN A 164 7.58 -22.45 -3.91
N GLY A 165 7.73 -21.30 -3.21
CA GLY A 165 7.51 -19.98 -3.81
C GLY A 165 6.56 -19.05 -3.05
N VAL A 166 6.12 -19.38 -1.83
CA VAL A 166 5.35 -18.44 -1.00
C VAL A 166 6.26 -17.28 -0.58
N ASP A 167 5.83 -16.04 -0.81
CA ASP A 167 6.65 -14.87 -0.51
C ASP A 167 6.49 -14.39 0.92
N PHE A 168 5.26 -14.35 1.43
CA PHE A 168 4.97 -13.95 2.81
C PHE A 168 3.63 -14.51 3.31
N TRP A 169 3.35 -14.33 4.61
CA TRP A 169 2.20 -14.89 5.28
C TRP A 169 1.20 -13.82 5.68
N TRP A 170 -0.09 -14.15 5.51
CA TRP A 170 -1.19 -13.39 6.09
C TRP A 170 -1.65 -14.07 7.38
N LEU A 171 -1.21 -13.52 8.52
CA LEU A 171 -1.54 -13.99 9.86
C LEU A 171 -2.90 -13.43 10.26
N ASP A 172 -3.92 -14.28 10.21
CA ASP A 172 -5.27 -13.86 10.56
C ASP A 172 -5.61 -14.19 12.02
N TRP A 173 -6.85 -14.09 12.44
CA TRP A 173 -7.25 -13.98 13.82
C TRP A 173 -6.98 -15.23 14.66
N GLN A 174 -7.23 -16.35 14.48
CA GLN A 174 -7.16 -17.54 15.32
C GLN A 174 -5.76 -17.91 15.81
N GLN A 175 -5.18 -17.17 16.74
CA GLN A 175 -3.88 -17.45 17.35
C GLN A 175 -3.98 -17.98 18.81
N GLY A 176 -5.21 -18.11 19.32
CA GLY A 176 -5.45 -18.34 20.75
C GLY A 176 -5.38 -17.04 21.57
N GLY A 177 -5.81 -17.11 22.82
CA GLY A 177 -5.89 -15.96 23.73
C GLY A 177 -4.74 -15.86 24.72
N VAL A 178 -3.95 -16.91 24.91
CA VAL A 178 -2.88 -16.99 25.91
C VAL A 178 -1.68 -17.78 25.39
N THR A 179 -0.51 -17.54 26.00
CA THR A 179 0.68 -18.36 25.85
C THR A 179 1.10 -18.89 27.23
N ASP A 180 2.06 -19.82 27.28
CA ASP A 180 2.63 -20.28 28.53
C ASP A 180 3.47 -19.22 29.25
N ILE A 181 3.75 -18.10 28.58
CA ILE A 181 4.48 -16.97 29.15
C ILE A 181 3.47 -15.93 29.65
N PRO A 182 3.37 -15.70 30.98
CA PRO A 182 2.41 -14.73 31.53
C PRO A 182 2.59 -13.33 30.94
N GLY A 183 1.47 -12.76 30.43
CA GLY A 183 1.46 -11.42 29.86
C GLY A 183 1.95 -11.32 28.42
N LEU A 184 2.36 -12.43 27.79
CA LEU A 184 2.71 -12.45 26.38
C LEU A 184 1.47 -12.74 25.54
N ASP A 185 1.08 -11.78 24.69
CA ASP A 185 0.03 -11.95 23.69
C ASP A 185 0.53 -12.84 22.53
N PRO A 186 -0.20 -13.92 22.15
CA PRO A 186 0.24 -14.83 21.09
C PRO A 186 0.35 -14.15 19.73
N LEU A 187 -0.53 -13.19 19.41
CA LEU A 187 -0.48 -12.45 18.14
C LEU A 187 0.77 -11.55 18.08
N TRP A 188 1.10 -10.87 19.18
CA TRP A 188 2.31 -10.07 19.24
C TRP A 188 3.57 -10.89 19.00
N MET A 189 3.67 -12.06 19.66
CA MET A 189 4.80 -12.97 19.49
C MET A 189 4.84 -13.57 18.09
N LEU A 190 3.69 -13.98 17.55
CA LEU A 190 3.56 -14.52 16.21
C LEU A 190 4.02 -13.52 15.15
N ASN A 191 3.58 -12.26 15.25
CA ASN A 191 4.02 -11.18 14.36
C ASN A 191 5.53 -10.96 14.42
N HIS A 192 6.09 -10.93 15.64
CA HIS A 192 7.52 -10.75 15.84
C HIS A 192 8.35 -11.88 15.20
N VAL A 193 7.96 -13.13 15.48
CA VAL A 193 8.67 -14.32 14.98
C VAL A 193 8.59 -14.40 13.45
N HIS A 194 7.40 -14.27 12.87
CA HIS A 194 7.24 -14.30 11.40
C HIS A 194 7.97 -13.14 10.71
N TYR A 195 7.93 -11.95 11.30
CA TYR A 195 8.67 -10.81 10.75
C TYR A 195 10.17 -11.08 10.69
N LEU A 196 10.77 -11.53 11.78
CA LEU A 196 12.20 -11.83 11.81
C LEU A 196 12.56 -12.99 10.88
N ASP A 197 11.77 -14.07 10.89
CA ASP A 197 12.01 -15.23 10.05
C ASP A 197 11.87 -14.92 8.56
N SER A 198 10.92 -14.05 8.16
CA SER A 198 10.77 -13.64 6.78
C SER A 198 12.03 -12.99 6.19
N GLY A 199 12.84 -12.34 7.04
CA GLY A 199 14.14 -11.73 6.68
C GLY A 199 15.35 -12.65 6.87
N ARG A 200 15.17 -13.94 7.18
CA ARG A 200 16.28 -14.88 7.39
C ARG A 200 17.15 -15.03 6.15
N GLU A 201 18.38 -15.50 6.34
CA GLU A 201 19.24 -15.91 5.24
C GLU A 201 18.67 -17.17 4.58
N ARG A 202 18.57 -17.13 3.25
CA ARG A 202 18.11 -18.22 2.38
C ARG A 202 19.19 -18.57 1.37
N THR A 203 19.05 -19.73 0.74
CA THR A 203 19.92 -20.15 -0.36
C THR A 203 19.09 -20.38 -1.61
N ARG A 204 19.69 -20.12 -2.77
CA ARG A 204 19.13 -20.48 -4.09
C ARG A 204 20.25 -20.93 -5.00
N ILE A 205 19.90 -21.66 -6.06
CA ILE A 205 20.83 -21.95 -7.15
C ILE A 205 20.80 -20.77 -8.12
N GLY A 206 21.91 -20.07 -8.25
CA GLY A 206 22.07 -18.99 -9.21
C GLY A 206 22.09 -19.48 -10.66
N ALA A 207 21.99 -18.57 -11.62
CA ALA A 207 22.01 -18.87 -13.05
C ALA A 207 23.32 -19.56 -13.50
N ASP A 208 24.40 -19.38 -12.75
CA ASP A 208 25.70 -20.02 -12.96
C ASP A 208 25.83 -21.41 -12.28
N GLY A 209 24.76 -21.92 -11.66
CA GLY A 209 24.71 -23.19 -10.93
C GLY A 209 25.34 -23.14 -9.53
N ARG A 210 25.78 -22.00 -9.06
CA ARG A 210 26.34 -21.83 -7.70
C ARG A 210 25.26 -21.58 -6.68
N VAL A 211 25.53 -22.00 -5.43
CA VAL A 211 24.67 -21.67 -4.28
C VAL A 211 24.91 -20.21 -3.90
N GLU A 212 23.88 -19.40 -4.04
CA GLU A 212 23.86 -18.01 -3.60
C GLU A 212 23.13 -17.91 -2.27
N ARG A 213 23.66 -17.12 -1.34
CA ARG A 213 22.96 -16.71 -0.13
C ARG A 213 22.30 -15.38 -0.37
N TYR A 214 21.06 -15.25 0.06
CA TYR A 214 20.31 -14.02 -0.07
C TYR A 214 19.38 -13.81 1.13
N ARG A 215 18.96 -12.58 1.31
CA ARG A 215 17.91 -12.21 2.26
C ARG A 215 16.83 -11.45 1.52
N ARG A 216 15.60 -11.54 2.02
CA ARG A 216 14.49 -10.68 1.59
C ARG A 216 14.29 -9.58 2.60
N ARG A 217 13.68 -8.48 2.18
CA ARG A 217 13.20 -7.43 3.09
C ARG A 217 12.10 -8.04 3.97
N PRO A 218 12.23 -7.96 5.31
CA PRO A 218 11.26 -8.60 6.20
C PRO A 218 9.86 -8.01 6.04
N ILE A 219 8.86 -8.89 6.12
CA ILE A 219 7.46 -8.50 6.00
C ILE A 219 6.53 -9.53 6.65
N THR A 220 5.45 -9.06 7.26
CA THR A 220 4.26 -9.84 7.61
C THR A 220 3.03 -9.13 7.07
N PHE A 221 1.91 -9.81 7.02
CA PHE A 221 0.60 -9.21 6.83
C PHE A 221 -0.31 -9.77 7.92
N SER A 222 -0.67 -8.94 8.91
CA SER A 222 -1.30 -9.42 10.14
C SER A 222 -2.22 -8.39 10.77
N ARG A 223 -3.04 -8.82 11.70
CA ARG A 223 -3.75 -7.93 12.60
C ARG A 223 -2.75 -7.18 13.49
N PHE A 224 -3.11 -5.97 13.94
CA PHE A 224 -2.33 -5.26 14.96
C PHE A 224 -2.52 -5.94 16.32
N ALA A 225 -1.48 -5.93 17.15
CA ALA A 225 -1.55 -6.47 18.49
C ALA A 225 -1.54 -5.36 19.56
N ASP A 226 -0.66 -4.35 19.42
CA ASP A 226 -0.51 -3.25 20.39
C ASP A 226 0.37 -2.12 19.81
N ALA A 227 0.64 -1.10 20.62
CA ALA A 227 1.70 -0.13 20.37
C ALA A 227 3.01 -0.89 20.12
N SER A 228 3.80 -0.46 19.15
CA SER A 228 4.97 -1.16 18.58
C SER A 228 4.66 -2.13 17.42
N SER A 229 3.40 -2.38 17.07
CA SER A 229 3.06 -3.14 15.85
C SER A 229 3.59 -2.50 14.57
N HIS A 230 3.94 -1.22 14.59
CA HIS A 230 4.65 -0.55 13.48
C HIS A 230 5.97 -1.24 13.10
N ARG A 231 6.56 -2.04 14.03
CA ARG A 231 7.80 -2.79 13.81
C ARG A 231 7.63 -4.02 12.92
N THR A 232 6.41 -4.50 12.77
CA THR A 232 6.09 -5.74 12.05
C THR A 232 4.99 -5.48 11.00
N PRO A 233 5.24 -4.57 10.01
CA PRO A 233 4.24 -4.29 8.99
C PRO A 233 4.01 -5.51 8.10
N ILE A 234 2.82 -5.63 7.55
CA ILE A 234 1.70 -4.73 7.34
C ILE A 234 0.54 -5.13 8.25
N GLY A 235 -0.28 -4.17 8.71
CA GLY A 235 -1.50 -4.44 9.45
C GLY A 235 -2.76 -4.42 8.61
N PHE A 236 -3.84 -5.08 9.10
CA PHE A 236 -5.15 -5.01 8.48
C PHE A 236 -6.30 -4.92 9.49
N SER A 237 -7.46 -4.45 9.03
CA SER A 237 -8.62 -4.16 9.87
C SER A 237 -9.36 -5.38 10.42
N GLY A 238 -9.17 -6.56 9.80
CA GLY A 238 -10.15 -7.63 9.92
C GLY A 238 -11.40 -7.33 9.08
N ASP A 239 -12.45 -8.11 9.28
CA ASP A 239 -13.64 -8.16 8.44
C ASP A 239 -14.45 -6.87 8.52
N THR A 240 -14.56 -6.16 7.42
CA THR A 240 -15.26 -4.87 7.32
C THR A 240 -16.64 -5.06 6.70
N VAL A 241 -17.68 -4.56 7.36
CA VAL A 241 -19.05 -4.60 6.81
C VAL A 241 -19.20 -3.62 5.64
N ILE A 242 -19.89 -4.04 4.56
CA ILE A 242 -20.09 -3.22 3.36
C ILE A 242 -21.20 -2.20 3.61
N THR A 243 -20.84 -1.05 4.16
CA THR A 243 -21.74 0.08 4.43
C THR A 243 -21.04 1.41 4.25
N TRP A 244 -21.82 2.47 4.01
CA TRP A 244 -21.30 3.84 3.96
C TRP A 244 -20.71 4.28 5.31
N ASP A 245 -21.23 3.80 6.43
CA ASP A 245 -20.67 4.08 7.76
C ASP A 245 -19.28 3.48 7.93
N SER A 246 -19.09 2.25 7.46
CA SER A 246 -17.77 1.62 7.44
C SER A 246 -16.80 2.38 6.53
N LEU A 247 -17.24 2.81 5.34
CA LEU A 247 -16.41 3.63 4.45
C LEU A 247 -16.02 4.96 5.11
N ARG A 248 -16.96 5.62 5.80
CA ARG A 248 -16.70 6.91 6.50
C ARG A 248 -15.68 6.77 7.63
N PHE A 249 -15.67 5.63 8.30
CA PHE A 249 -14.71 5.32 9.36
C PHE A 249 -13.27 5.16 8.86
N GLN A 250 -13.07 4.62 7.66
CA GLN A 250 -11.74 4.22 7.17
C GLN A 250 -10.72 5.38 7.05
N PRO A 251 -11.06 6.56 6.51
CA PRO A 251 -10.09 7.64 6.36
C PRO A 251 -9.55 8.12 7.71
N GLU A 252 -10.43 8.35 8.70
CA GLU A 252 -10.02 8.80 10.04
C GLU A 252 -9.14 7.74 10.72
N PHE A 253 -9.57 6.48 10.72
CA PHE A 253 -8.83 5.41 11.36
C PHE A 253 -7.44 5.23 10.71
N THR A 254 -7.39 5.18 9.37
CA THR A 254 -6.15 5.00 8.62
C THR A 254 -5.16 6.14 8.89
N ALA A 255 -5.64 7.38 8.92
CA ALA A 255 -4.80 8.53 9.21
C ALA A 255 -4.32 8.54 10.66
N THR A 256 -5.20 8.24 11.63
CA THR A 256 -4.86 8.28 13.06
C THR A 256 -3.97 7.12 13.50
N ALA A 257 -3.89 6.01 12.76
CA ALA A 257 -2.90 4.96 12.99
C ALA A 257 -1.46 5.51 12.94
N ALA A 258 -1.22 6.60 12.21
CA ALA A 258 0.05 7.31 12.19
C ALA A 258 0.45 7.91 13.55
N ASN A 259 -0.48 8.13 14.50
CA ASN A 259 -0.18 8.65 15.84
C ASN A 259 0.72 7.72 16.66
N ILE A 260 0.77 6.44 16.30
CA ILE A 260 1.65 5.43 16.90
C ILE A 260 2.66 4.87 15.90
N GLY A 261 2.88 5.57 14.77
CA GLY A 261 3.79 5.14 13.72
C GLY A 261 3.32 3.94 12.90
N TYR A 262 2.06 3.52 13.04
CA TYR A 262 1.50 2.39 12.32
C TYR A 262 1.04 2.80 10.93
N TYR A 263 2.00 3.09 10.06
CA TYR A 263 1.76 3.68 8.74
C TYR A 263 1.20 2.71 7.70
N TRP A 264 1.54 1.41 7.80
CA TRP A 264 1.21 0.42 6.78
C TRP A 264 -0.07 -0.32 7.16
N TRP A 265 -1.18 0.39 6.98
CA TRP A 265 -2.52 -0.07 7.29
C TRP A 265 -3.27 -0.49 6.03
N SER A 266 -3.90 -1.67 6.08
CA SER A 266 -4.78 -2.21 5.05
C SER A 266 -6.19 -2.34 5.61
N ASN A 267 -7.16 -1.63 5.05
CA ASN A 267 -8.56 -1.98 5.22
C ASN A 267 -9.05 -2.85 4.04
N ASP A 268 -10.23 -3.48 4.19
CA ASP A 268 -10.85 -4.23 3.11
C ASP A 268 -11.45 -3.25 2.11
N ILE A 269 -10.73 -2.96 1.01
CA ILE A 269 -11.21 -2.02 0.00
C ILE A 269 -12.45 -2.59 -0.68
N GLY A 270 -13.57 -1.87 -0.51
CA GLY A 270 -14.90 -2.25 -0.93
C GLY A 270 -15.73 -2.95 0.15
N GLY A 271 -15.14 -3.21 1.32
CA GLY A 271 -15.74 -3.96 2.43
C GLY A 271 -15.75 -5.48 2.19
N HIS A 272 -15.68 -6.25 3.27
CA HIS A 272 -15.52 -7.71 3.23
C HIS A 272 -16.86 -8.44 3.12
N MET A 273 -17.77 -8.22 4.07
CA MET A 273 -18.98 -9.04 4.22
C MET A 273 -20.24 -8.22 4.50
N PHE A 274 -21.37 -8.89 4.47
CA PHE A 274 -22.71 -8.34 4.71
C PHE A 274 -23.03 -7.13 3.83
N GLY A 275 -24.02 -6.33 4.21
CA GLY A 275 -24.42 -5.15 3.44
C GLY A 275 -25.09 -5.50 2.12
N ARG A 276 -24.89 -4.64 1.13
CA ARG A 276 -25.46 -4.82 -0.21
C ARG A 276 -24.51 -4.33 -1.28
N CYS A 277 -24.67 -4.83 -2.49
CA CYS A 277 -23.96 -4.30 -3.64
C CYS A 277 -24.43 -2.86 -3.90
N ASP A 278 -23.49 -1.94 -3.91
CA ASP A 278 -23.68 -0.52 -4.19
C ASP A 278 -22.52 -0.06 -5.07
N ASP A 279 -22.83 0.25 -6.31
CA ASP A 279 -21.84 0.60 -7.34
C ASP A 279 -21.09 1.87 -6.99
N GLU A 280 -21.79 2.88 -6.47
CA GLU A 280 -21.15 4.13 -6.08
C GLU A 280 -20.20 3.90 -4.90
N MET A 281 -20.68 3.26 -3.84
CA MET A 281 -19.87 2.99 -2.64
C MET A 281 -18.62 2.17 -3.00
N ALA A 282 -18.74 1.15 -3.85
CA ALA A 282 -17.60 0.34 -4.30
C ALA A 282 -16.56 1.20 -5.04
N ALA A 283 -17.00 2.06 -5.97
CA ALA A 283 -16.11 2.96 -6.70
C ALA A 283 -15.44 3.98 -5.76
N ARG A 284 -16.19 4.57 -4.81
CA ARG A 284 -15.66 5.51 -3.80
C ARG A 284 -14.64 4.84 -2.88
N TRP A 285 -14.88 3.57 -2.52
CA TRP A 285 -13.92 2.83 -1.70
C TRP A 285 -12.63 2.52 -2.45
N VAL A 286 -12.69 2.21 -3.76
CA VAL A 286 -11.48 2.06 -4.59
C VAL A 286 -10.75 3.38 -4.76
N GLN A 287 -11.47 4.51 -4.86
CA GLN A 287 -10.86 5.84 -4.83
C GLN A 287 -10.07 6.07 -3.53
N LEU A 288 -10.66 5.76 -2.38
CA LEU A 288 -9.97 5.80 -1.09
C LEU A 288 -8.76 4.85 -1.07
N GLY A 289 -8.92 3.63 -1.59
CA GLY A 289 -7.87 2.61 -1.68
C GLY A 289 -6.64 3.10 -2.45
N CYS A 290 -6.87 3.83 -3.55
CA CYS A 290 -5.78 4.43 -4.34
C CYS A 290 -4.86 5.32 -3.48
N PHE A 291 -5.42 6.04 -2.51
CA PHE A 291 -4.70 6.94 -1.60
C PHE A 291 -4.55 6.38 -0.18
N SER A 292 -4.78 5.09 0.01
CA SER A 292 -4.48 4.38 1.25
C SER A 292 -3.03 3.88 1.26
N PRO A 293 -2.44 3.59 2.43
CA PRO A 293 -1.08 3.03 2.47
C PRO A 293 -0.97 1.73 1.70
N ILE A 294 -1.91 0.81 1.90
CA ILE A 294 -2.04 -0.46 1.18
C ILE A 294 -3.39 -0.49 0.45
N ASN A 295 -3.38 -0.84 -0.82
CA ASN A 295 -4.58 -0.96 -1.64
C ASN A 295 -4.92 -2.43 -1.91
N ARG A 296 -5.57 -3.08 -0.95
CA ARG A 296 -5.98 -4.48 -1.00
C ARG A 296 -7.49 -4.58 -1.22
N LEU A 297 -7.90 -4.98 -2.41
CA LEU A 297 -9.27 -5.39 -2.68
C LEU A 297 -9.54 -6.71 -1.95
N HIS A 298 -10.57 -6.75 -1.11
CA HIS A 298 -10.92 -7.96 -0.36
C HIS A 298 -12.43 -8.14 -0.22
N SER A 299 -12.89 -9.39 -0.18
CA SER A 299 -14.30 -9.74 -0.02
C SER A 299 -14.50 -11.20 0.38
N THR A 300 -15.73 -11.55 0.79
CA THR A 300 -16.16 -12.94 0.94
C THR A 300 -16.38 -13.64 -0.41
N ASP A 301 -16.73 -14.92 -0.35
CA ASP A 301 -17.12 -15.76 -1.48
C ASP A 301 -18.43 -15.34 -2.15
N SER A 302 -19.28 -14.57 -1.45
CA SER A 302 -20.54 -14.09 -2.00
C SER A 302 -20.33 -13.36 -3.32
N VAL A 303 -21.09 -13.73 -4.34
CA VAL A 303 -21.06 -13.07 -5.66
C VAL A 303 -21.47 -11.60 -5.59
N PHE A 304 -22.26 -11.20 -4.57
CA PHE A 304 -22.69 -9.83 -4.35
C PHE A 304 -21.62 -8.95 -3.71
N ASN A 305 -20.59 -9.56 -3.10
CA ASN A 305 -19.49 -8.86 -2.42
C ASN A 305 -18.22 -8.79 -3.27
N SER A 306 -18.24 -9.39 -4.44
CA SER A 306 -17.13 -9.44 -5.39
C SER A 306 -16.59 -8.04 -5.75
N LYS A 307 -15.29 -7.92 -5.97
CA LYS A 307 -14.62 -6.61 -6.20
C LYS A 307 -14.04 -6.46 -7.61
N GLU A 308 -14.25 -7.44 -8.48
CA GLU A 308 -13.81 -7.34 -9.86
C GLU A 308 -14.55 -6.20 -10.56
N PRO A 309 -13.86 -5.21 -11.15
CA PRO A 309 -14.51 -4.01 -11.71
C PRO A 309 -15.58 -4.31 -12.78
N TRP A 310 -15.43 -5.39 -13.53
CA TRP A 310 -16.41 -5.80 -14.55
C TRP A 310 -17.75 -6.32 -14.01
N ARG A 311 -17.89 -6.42 -12.69
CA ARG A 311 -19.15 -6.79 -12.03
C ARG A 311 -20.05 -5.61 -11.72
N PHE A 312 -19.53 -4.40 -11.87
CA PHE A 312 -20.21 -3.15 -11.56
C PHE A 312 -20.70 -2.44 -12.81
N SER A 313 -21.54 -1.42 -12.66
CA SER A 313 -21.99 -0.57 -13.73
C SER A 313 -20.83 0.05 -14.52
N ARG A 314 -21.12 0.49 -15.74
CA ARG A 314 -20.11 1.07 -16.62
C ARG A 314 -19.31 2.20 -15.96
N ASP A 315 -19.97 3.11 -15.27
CA ASP A 315 -19.35 4.30 -14.69
C ASP A 315 -18.53 3.94 -13.43
N ALA A 316 -19.05 3.06 -12.57
CA ALA A 316 -18.31 2.53 -11.43
C ALA A 316 -17.07 1.76 -11.89
N ARG A 317 -17.21 0.86 -12.90
CA ARG A 317 -16.08 0.15 -13.49
C ARG A 317 -15.01 1.09 -14.04
N ALA A 318 -15.41 2.12 -14.80
CA ALA A 318 -14.48 3.09 -15.36
C ALA A 318 -13.71 3.81 -14.25
N THR A 319 -14.40 4.22 -13.18
CA THR A 319 -13.81 4.86 -12.00
C THR A 319 -12.84 3.95 -11.28
N MET A 320 -13.24 2.70 -11.00
CA MET A 320 -12.38 1.71 -10.35
C MET A 320 -11.12 1.45 -11.17
N ASN A 321 -11.27 1.22 -12.49
CA ASN A 321 -10.15 0.96 -13.39
C ASN A 321 -9.15 2.12 -13.42
N ALA A 322 -9.64 3.35 -13.49
CA ALA A 322 -8.78 4.55 -13.50
C ALA A 322 -7.94 4.65 -12.21
N HIS A 323 -8.54 4.38 -11.04
CA HIS A 323 -7.85 4.50 -9.75
C HIS A 323 -6.92 3.32 -9.46
N LEU A 324 -7.23 2.10 -9.93
CA LEU A 324 -6.30 0.97 -9.85
C LEU A 324 -5.04 1.22 -10.69
N ARG A 325 -5.18 1.82 -11.88
CA ARG A 325 -4.03 2.24 -12.70
C ARG A 325 -3.26 3.39 -12.05
N LEU A 326 -3.96 4.40 -11.52
CA LEU A 326 -3.34 5.53 -10.83
C LEU A 326 -2.50 5.05 -9.62
N ARG A 327 -2.99 4.06 -8.87
CA ARG A 327 -2.25 3.49 -7.74
C ARG A 327 -0.86 3.01 -8.14
N HIS A 328 -0.73 2.26 -9.22
CA HIS A 328 0.58 1.79 -9.70
C HIS A 328 1.48 2.91 -10.18
N ARG A 329 0.92 3.95 -10.81
CA ARG A 329 1.69 5.16 -11.15
C ARG A 329 2.24 5.89 -9.93
N LEU A 330 1.55 5.83 -8.80
CA LEU A 330 1.97 6.47 -7.55
C LEU A 330 3.01 5.66 -6.74
N VAL A 331 3.39 4.45 -7.17
CA VAL A 331 4.35 3.62 -6.43
C VAL A 331 5.69 4.33 -6.17
N PRO A 332 6.33 5.03 -7.12
CA PRO A 332 7.58 5.75 -6.85
C PRO A 332 7.41 6.86 -5.79
N TYR A 333 6.30 7.59 -5.85
CA TYR A 333 5.95 8.60 -4.85
C TYR A 333 5.78 7.99 -3.47
N LEU A 334 5.00 6.93 -3.36
CA LEU A 334 4.76 6.20 -2.10
C LEU A 334 6.03 5.57 -1.54
N TYR A 335 6.91 5.06 -2.41
CA TYR A 335 8.15 4.45 -1.96
C TYR A 335 9.10 5.47 -1.36
N THR A 336 9.18 6.67 -1.92
CA THR A 336 9.91 7.79 -1.31
C THR A 336 9.37 8.10 0.10
N TRP A 337 8.03 8.12 0.26
CA TRP A 337 7.42 8.30 1.58
C TRP A 337 7.63 7.11 2.52
N ALA A 338 7.77 5.89 1.99
CA ALA A 338 8.16 4.74 2.79
C ALA A 338 9.58 4.89 3.36
N ARG A 339 10.49 5.43 2.57
CA ARG A 339 11.83 5.76 3.05
C ARG A 339 11.80 6.85 4.11
N ARG A 340 11.05 7.93 3.91
CA ARG A 340 10.86 8.99 4.91
C ARG A 340 10.19 8.47 6.20
N ALA A 341 9.26 7.51 6.10
CA ALA A 341 8.68 6.87 7.27
C ALA A 341 9.75 6.17 8.13
N ARG A 342 10.72 5.51 7.50
CA ARG A 342 11.83 4.86 8.18
C ARG A 342 12.86 5.86 8.72
N THR A 343 13.27 6.85 7.93
CA THR A 343 14.41 7.73 8.24
C THR A 343 14.02 8.95 9.06
N GLU A 344 12.83 9.50 8.82
CA GLU A 344 12.35 10.75 9.43
C GLU A 344 11.19 10.53 10.40
N GLY A 345 10.58 9.33 10.40
CA GLY A 345 9.37 9.05 11.16
C GLY A 345 8.13 9.75 10.61
N VAL A 346 8.08 10.01 9.30
CA VAL A 346 6.95 10.70 8.64
C VAL A 346 6.34 9.80 7.58
N GLY A 347 5.19 9.20 7.91
CA GLY A 347 4.49 8.27 7.02
C GLY A 347 3.72 8.92 5.88
N PRO A 348 3.38 8.14 4.83
CA PRO A 348 2.67 8.64 3.66
C PRO A 348 1.25 9.13 3.97
N VAL A 349 0.53 8.43 4.84
CA VAL A 349 -0.83 8.80 5.28
C VAL A 349 -0.78 9.24 6.72
N ARG A 350 -1.26 10.46 6.99
CA ARG A 350 -1.25 11.05 8.32
C ARG A 350 -2.35 12.12 8.47
N PRO A 351 -2.82 12.39 9.70
CA PRO A 351 -3.77 13.47 9.95
C PRO A 351 -3.16 14.84 9.64
N LEU A 352 -3.99 15.79 9.21
CA LEU A 352 -3.53 17.15 8.93
C LEU A 352 -2.86 17.83 10.14
N TYR A 353 -3.28 17.49 11.36
CA TYR A 353 -2.71 18.12 12.57
C TYR A 353 -1.24 17.73 12.84
N HIS A 354 -0.68 16.70 12.17
CA HIS A 354 0.76 16.45 12.23
C HIS A 354 1.59 17.60 11.62
N ASP A 355 1.04 18.23 10.57
CA ASP A 355 1.70 19.32 9.85
C ASP A 355 1.15 20.69 10.27
N PHE A 356 -0.11 20.74 10.74
CA PHE A 356 -0.82 21.97 11.14
C PHE A 356 -1.38 21.86 12.58
N PRO A 357 -0.53 21.61 13.59
CA PRO A 357 -0.96 21.25 14.93
C PRO A 357 -1.68 22.36 15.70
N THR A 358 -1.50 23.62 15.31
CA THR A 358 -2.14 24.78 15.96
C THR A 358 -3.45 25.22 15.30
N GLN A 359 -3.85 24.54 14.20
CA GLN A 359 -5.01 24.91 13.41
C GLN A 359 -6.22 24.03 13.76
N MET A 360 -7.31 24.64 14.22
CA MET A 360 -8.52 23.88 14.61
C MET A 360 -9.15 23.13 13.44
N GLY A 361 -9.09 23.67 12.21
CA GLY A 361 -9.60 23.01 11.02
C GLY A 361 -8.92 21.66 10.75
N ALA A 362 -7.64 21.52 11.12
CA ALA A 362 -6.91 20.25 10.97
C ALA A 362 -7.45 19.12 11.88
N TYR A 363 -8.19 19.45 12.93
CA TYR A 363 -8.83 18.48 13.84
C TYR A 363 -10.32 18.29 13.54
N ALA A 364 -10.97 19.29 12.96
CA ALA A 364 -12.42 19.28 12.72
C ALA A 364 -12.80 18.36 11.55
N HIS A 365 -11.99 18.32 10.50
CA HIS A 365 -12.25 17.57 9.26
C HIS A 365 -11.54 16.21 9.28
N ARG A 366 -12.09 15.26 10.04
CA ARG A 366 -11.44 13.99 10.37
C ARG A 366 -11.31 13.02 9.22
N THR A 367 -12.14 13.13 8.19
CA THR A 367 -12.11 12.25 7.02
C THR A 367 -11.04 12.65 6.01
N GLN A 368 -10.58 13.91 6.03
CA GLN A 368 -9.48 14.34 5.17
C GLN A 368 -8.12 14.02 5.80
N PHE A 369 -7.13 13.75 4.96
CA PHE A 369 -5.79 13.37 5.41
C PHE A 369 -4.71 13.82 4.43
N LEU A 370 -3.47 13.81 4.89
CA LEU A 370 -2.30 13.99 4.05
C LEU A 370 -1.89 12.66 3.43
N PHE A 371 -1.67 12.67 2.12
CA PHE A 371 -1.04 11.60 1.35
C PHE A 371 0.26 12.17 0.77
N GLY A 372 1.36 11.96 1.49
CA GLY A 372 2.56 12.73 1.23
C GLY A 372 2.31 14.23 1.41
N ASP A 373 2.52 15.00 0.35
CA ASP A 373 2.28 16.46 0.32
C ASP A 373 0.89 16.84 -0.22
N LEU A 374 0.07 15.85 -0.54
CA LEU A 374 -1.29 16.04 -1.05
C LEU A 374 -2.31 15.98 0.08
N VAL A 375 -3.34 16.81 0.02
CA VAL A 375 -4.53 16.69 0.86
C VAL A 375 -5.59 15.92 0.09
N ILE A 376 -5.99 14.77 0.64
CA ILE A 376 -7.06 13.94 0.10
C ILE A 376 -8.34 14.18 0.89
N VAL A 377 -9.44 14.37 0.17
CA VAL A 377 -10.78 14.49 0.76
C VAL A 377 -11.64 13.34 0.20
N PRO A 378 -11.62 12.17 0.85
CA PRO A 378 -12.40 11.03 0.40
C PRO A 378 -13.89 11.33 0.38
N VAL A 379 -14.57 10.84 -0.66
CA VAL A 379 -16.03 10.88 -0.72
C VAL A 379 -16.57 9.69 0.04
N VAL A 380 -17.21 9.96 1.17
CA VAL A 380 -17.70 8.94 2.13
C VAL A 380 -19.22 8.96 2.32
N HIS A 381 -19.92 9.72 1.51
CA HIS A 381 -21.38 9.80 1.47
C HIS A 381 -21.87 9.57 0.03
N PRO A 382 -23.10 9.04 -0.14
CA PRO A 382 -23.68 8.88 -1.48
C PRO A 382 -23.94 10.24 -2.13
N ALA A 383 -23.88 10.26 -3.45
CA ALA A 383 -24.23 11.42 -4.23
C ALA A 383 -25.72 11.77 -4.05
N ASP A 384 -26.02 13.06 -4.16
CA ASP A 384 -27.40 13.54 -4.25
C ASP A 384 -28.06 12.96 -5.51
N PRO A 385 -29.23 12.33 -5.43
CA PRO A 385 -29.84 11.61 -6.54
C PRO A 385 -30.30 12.51 -7.69
N VAL A 386 -30.44 13.82 -7.47
CA VAL A 386 -30.87 14.78 -8.49
C VAL A 386 -29.68 15.39 -9.21
N SER A 387 -28.70 15.89 -8.46
CA SER A 387 -27.49 16.50 -9.02
C SER A 387 -26.43 15.50 -9.44
N THR A 388 -26.49 14.26 -8.98
CA THR A 388 -25.48 13.21 -9.15
C THR A 388 -24.09 13.59 -8.60
N LEU A 389 -24.03 14.56 -7.69
CA LEU A 389 -22.82 15.03 -7.05
C LEU A 389 -22.79 14.64 -5.59
N ALA A 390 -21.72 14.03 -5.17
CA ALA A 390 -21.42 13.87 -3.75
C ALA A 390 -20.78 15.15 -3.19
N ARG A 391 -21.05 15.48 -1.92
CA ARG A 391 -20.55 16.68 -1.25
C ARG A 391 -19.76 16.29 -0.04
N GLU A 392 -18.55 16.87 0.10
CA GLU A 392 -17.70 16.68 1.26
C GLU A 392 -17.19 18.03 1.76
N ASP A 393 -17.17 18.19 3.06
CA ASP A 393 -16.58 19.36 3.70
C ASP A 393 -15.10 19.14 3.93
N ALA A 394 -14.31 20.17 3.65
CA ALA A 394 -12.86 20.14 3.75
C ALA A 394 -12.34 21.45 4.34
N TRP A 395 -11.16 21.38 4.92
CA TRP A 395 -10.42 22.54 5.36
C TRP A 395 -9.04 22.57 4.68
N LEU A 396 -8.63 23.75 4.23
CA LEU A 396 -7.30 23.98 3.70
C LEU A 396 -6.55 25.02 4.55
N PRO A 397 -5.29 24.75 4.89
CA PRO A 397 -4.45 25.73 5.58
C PRO A 397 -4.12 26.92 4.68
N ARG A 398 -3.63 28.00 5.27
CA ARG A 398 -3.22 29.20 4.55
C ARG A 398 -2.30 28.86 3.37
N GLY A 399 -2.61 29.44 2.21
CA GLY A 399 -1.84 29.29 0.97
C GLY A 399 -2.70 29.23 -0.26
N THR A 400 -2.07 29.02 -1.40
CA THR A 400 -2.74 28.74 -2.67
C THR A 400 -2.72 27.24 -2.92
N TRP A 401 -3.89 26.67 -3.22
CA TRP A 401 -4.11 25.25 -3.44
C TRP A 401 -4.72 25.00 -4.80
N PHE A 402 -4.43 23.86 -5.36
CA PHE A 402 -5.01 23.41 -6.63
C PHE A 402 -5.59 22.01 -6.46
N ASP A 403 -6.77 21.83 -7.01
CA ASP A 403 -7.31 20.48 -7.22
C ASP A 403 -6.61 19.85 -8.42
N VAL A 404 -5.83 18.81 -8.18
CA VAL A 404 -5.00 18.15 -9.21
C VAL A 404 -5.84 17.50 -10.30
N VAL A 405 -7.08 17.11 -9.97
CA VAL A 405 -7.99 16.43 -10.92
C VAL A 405 -8.74 17.42 -11.81
N THR A 406 -9.13 18.57 -11.26
CA THR A 406 -9.96 19.56 -11.96
C THR A 406 -9.21 20.79 -12.42
N GLY A 407 -8.00 21.00 -11.93
CA GLY A 407 -7.22 22.21 -12.15
C GLY A 407 -7.72 23.44 -11.38
N ARG A 408 -8.76 23.31 -10.55
CA ARG A 408 -9.36 24.45 -9.86
C ARG A 408 -8.45 24.99 -8.76
N ARG A 409 -8.25 26.31 -8.77
CA ARG A 409 -7.47 27.05 -7.78
C ARG A 409 -8.33 27.48 -6.58
N TYR A 410 -7.78 27.38 -5.40
CA TYR A 410 -8.38 27.82 -4.13
C TYR A 410 -7.40 28.74 -3.39
N GLU A 411 -7.85 29.95 -3.07
CA GLU A 411 -7.10 30.90 -2.25
C GLU A 411 -7.54 30.79 -0.80
N CYS A 412 -6.59 30.62 0.09
CA CYS A 412 -6.77 30.56 1.54
C CYS A 412 -5.87 31.61 2.22
N PRO A 413 -6.28 32.90 2.22
CA PRO A 413 -5.43 33.98 2.71
C PRO A 413 -5.33 34.01 4.24
N ASP A 414 -6.34 33.50 4.94
CA ASP A 414 -6.45 33.62 6.40
C ASP A 414 -5.50 32.66 7.12
N ALA A 415 -4.93 33.11 8.23
CA ALA A 415 -4.05 32.28 9.06
C ALA A 415 -4.76 31.06 9.64
N ALA A 416 -6.07 31.14 9.87
CA ALA A 416 -6.91 30.01 10.33
C ALA A 416 -7.21 28.98 9.23
N GLY A 417 -6.80 29.26 7.97
CA GLY A 417 -7.20 28.45 6.82
C GLY A 417 -8.62 28.77 6.34
N ARG A 418 -9.16 27.86 5.53
CA ARG A 418 -10.48 28.05 4.91
C ARG A 418 -11.27 26.75 4.86
N ASP A 419 -12.51 26.79 5.34
CA ASP A 419 -13.48 25.72 5.12
C ASP A 419 -14.07 25.79 3.72
N LEU A 420 -14.26 24.63 3.11
CA LEU A 420 -14.76 24.46 1.75
C LEU A 420 -15.79 23.33 1.74
N THR A 421 -16.82 23.45 0.91
CA THR A 421 -17.67 22.33 0.50
C THR A 421 -17.34 21.97 -0.94
N LEU A 422 -16.89 20.75 -1.15
CA LEU A 422 -16.44 20.24 -2.45
C LEU A 422 -17.47 19.26 -3.00
N SER A 423 -17.94 19.50 -4.23
CA SER A 423 -18.89 18.63 -4.92
C SER A 423 -18.21 17.89 -6.05
N ARG A 424 -18.41 16.57 -6.15
CA ARG A 424 -17.73 15.72 -7.16
C ARG A 424 -18.67 14.68 -7.75
N PRO A 425 -18.62 14.47 -9.08
CA PRO A 425 -19.22 13.32 -9.73
C PRO A 425 -18.50 12.03 -9.34
N LEU A 426 -19.03 10.88 -9.76
CA LEU A 426 -18.52 9.57 -9.36
C LEU A 426 -17.05 9.34 -9.75
N ASP A 427 -16.65 9.80 -10.94
CA ASP A 427 -15.31 9.58 -11.50
C ASP A 427 -14.20 10.39 -10.84
N ARG A 428 -14.52 11.28 -9.90
CA ARG A 428 -13.57 12.22 -9.30
C ARG A 428 -13.67 12.24 -7.77
N LEU A 429 -12.52 12.37 -7.12
CA LEU A 429 -12.41 12.77 -5.72
C LEU A 429 -11.51 14.01 -5.62
N PRO A 430 -11.67 14.87 -4.59
CA PRO A 430 -10.78 16.00 -4.39
C PRO A 430 -9.38 15.54 -3.96
N VAL A 431 -8.39 15.86 -4.77
CA VAL A 431 -6.96 15.72 -4.49
C VAL A 431 -6.34 17.11 -4.60
N LEU A 432 -5.92 17.65 -3.47
CA LEU A 432 -5.50 19.05 -3.38
C LEU A 432 -3.99 19.15 -3.15
N ALA A 433 -3.31 19.86 -4.01
CA ALA A 433 -1.89 20.13 -3.91
C ALA A 433 -1.62 21.62 -3.68
N ARG A 434 -0.63 21.92 -2.87
CA ARG A 434 -0.19 23.32 -2.65
C ARG A 434 0.54 23.85 -3.88
N ALA A 435 0.45 25.15 -4.14
CA ALA A 435 1.30 25.83 -5.12
C ALA A 435 2.77 25.48 -4.87
N GLY A 436 3.52 25.16 -5.90
CA GLY A 436 4.89 24.67 -5.84
C GLY A 436 5.04 23.16 -5.64
N ALA A 437 3.95 22.42 -5.41
CA ALA A 437 4.05 20.96 -5.25
C ALA A 437 4.58 20.29 -6.52
N VAL A 438 5.41 19.28 -6.32
CA VAL A 438 5.94 18.40 -7.37
C VAL A 438 5.59 16.96 -7.01
N VAL A 439 4.84 16.29 -7.88
CA VAL A 439 4.42 14.89 -7.67
C VAL A 439 5.06 14.03 -8.75
N VAL A 440 5.86 13.05 -8.33
CA VAL A 440 6.60 12.17 -9.23
C VAL A 440 6.00 10.78 -9.19
N GLY A 441 5.63 10.25 -10.34
CA GLY A 441 5.08 8.91 -10.51
C GLY A 441 5.71 8.16 -11.68
N ALA A 442 5.26 6.92 -11.92
CA ALA A 442 5.57 6.18 -13.13
C ALA A 442 4.61 6.58 -14.26
N GLU A 443 5.12 6.69 -15.48
CA GLU A 443 4.29 6.91 -16.67
C GLU A 443 3.61 5.61 -17.10
N ASP A 444 4.35 4.50 -17.09
CA ASP A 444 3.89 3.19 -17.54
C ASP A 444 3.32 2.33 -16.43
N LEU A 445 2.36 1.48 -16.83
CA LEU A 445 1.82 0.41 -16.00
C LEU A 445 2.48 -0.95 -16.29
N GLY A 446 3.30 -1.04 -17.35
CA GLY A 446 3.89 -2.29 -17.82
C GLY A 446 5.15 -2.73 -17.08
N GLU A 447 5.72 -1.88 -16.22
CA GLU A 447 6.85 -2.24 -15.37
C GLU A 447 6.32 -2.86 -14.06
N ALA A 448 7.01 -3.89 -13.58
CA ALA A 448 6.67 -4.50 -12.30
C ALA A 448 6.77 -3.45 -11.18
N ALA A 449 5.79 -3.41 -10.27
CA ALA A 449 5.78 -2.44 -9.17
C ALA A 449 7.02 -2.54 -8.25
N GLY A 450 7.77 -3.65 -8.33
CA GLY A 450 9.03 -3.85 -7.59
C GLY A 450 10.22 -3.11 -8.15
N ASP A 451 10.18 -2.66 -9.40
CA ASP A 451 11.32 -2.08 -10.09
C ASP A 451 11.33 -0.55 -10.07
N ASN A 452 12.52 0.03 -10.31
CA ASN A 452 12.66 1.45 -10.55
C ASN A 452 12.23 1.77 -11.99
N PRO A 453 11.27 2.69 -12.21
CA PRO A 453 10.68 2.90 -13.53
C PRO A 453 11.64 3.55 -14.51
N ARG A 454 11.54 3.15 -15.79
CA ARG A 454 12.24 3.81 -16.89
C ARG A 454 11.62 5.13 -17.28
N ARG A 455 10.29 5.24 -17.18
CA ARG A 455 9.54 6.42 -17.57
C ARG A 455 8.86 7.03 -16.35
N LEU A 456 9.20 8.28 -16.06
CA LEU A 456 8.64 9.06 -14.95
C LEU A 456 7.64 10.09 -15.48
N SER A 457 6.56 10.27 -14.73
CA SER A 457 5.58 11.34 -14.89
C SER A 457 5.74 12.32 -13.74
N VAL A 458 5.98 13.59 -14.05
CA VAL A 458 6.20 14.65 -13.06
C VAL A 458 5.11 15.70 -13.21
N VAL A 459 4.22 15.80 -12.24
CA VAL A 459 3.21 16.85 -12.19
C VAL A 459 3.75 18.01 -11.35
N ILE A 460 3.85 19.21 -11.94
CA ILE A 460 4.24 20.44 -11.24
C ILE A 460 3.04 21.37 -11.08
N VAL A 461 2.89 21.92 -9.88
CA VAL A 461 1.80 22.83 -9.51
C VAL A 461 2.31 24.26 -9.52
N PRO A 462 1.76 25.16 -10.37
CA PRO A 462 2.25 26.52 -10.51
C PRO A 462 2.01 27.38 -9.27
N GLY A 463 2.67 28.54 -9.21
CA GLY A 463 2.35 29.61 -8.26
C GLY A 463 3.27 29.74 -7.06
N ALA A 464 4.29 28.89 -6.91
CA ALA A 464 5.34 29.01 -5.91
C ALA A 464 6.54 28.14 -6.27
N ASP A 465 7.67 28.39 -5.63
CA ASP A 465 8.82 27.48 -5.60
C ASP A 465 8.48 26.21 -4.85
N GLY A 466 9.15 25.12 -5.23
CA GLY A 466 9.01 23.87 -4.53
C GLY A 466 9.99 22.79 -4.98
N GLU A 467 9.97 21.67 -4.31
CA GLU A 467 10.84 20.55 -4.66
C GLU A 467 10.27 19.21 -4.21
N PHE A 468 10.70 18.17 -4.90
CA PHE A 468 10.52 16.79 -4.48
C PHE A 468 11.80 16.01 -4.76
N VAL A 469 12.24 15.22 -3.78
CA VAL A 469 13.39 14.32 -3.96
C VAL A 469 12.83 12.89 -4.03
N LEU A 470 12.91 12.32 -5.22
CA LEU A 470 12.59 10.91 -5.45
C LEU A 470 13.74 10.07 -4.91
N GLU A 471 13.44 9.15 -4.00
CA GLU A 471 14.40 8.22 -3.43
C GLU A 471 14.15 6.79 -3.89
N GLU A 472 15.18 6.17 -4.46
CA GLU A 472 15.13 4.83 -5.04
C GLU A 472 16.34 4.02 -4.59
N ASP A 473 16.15 2.71 -4.40
CA ASP A 473 17.20 1.77 -4.03
C ASP A 473 17.15 0.50 -4.88
N ASP A 474 18.08 -0.39 -4.66
CA ASP A 474 18.24 -1.66 -5.37
C ASP A 474 17.30 -2.78 -4.89
N GLY A 475 16.40 -2.49 -3.93
CA GLY A 475 15.49 -3.49 -3.35
C GLY A 475 16.14 -4.41 -2.32
N SER A 476 17.40 -4.19 -1.96
CA SER A 476 18.09 -4.98 -0.91
C SER A 476 17.37 -4.90 0.43
N PRO A 477 17.58 -5.88 1.34
CA PRO A 477 16.85 -5.97 2.61
C PRO A 477 17.01 -4.73 3.50
N ASP A 478 18.20 -4.18 3.55
CA ASP A 478 18.54 -2.99 4.34
C ASP A 478 19.51 -2.10 3.54
N PRO A 479 19.00 -1.34 2.57
CA PRO A 479 19.83 -0.48 1.75
C PRO A 479 20.45 0.62 2.60
N GLY A 480 21.78 0.66 2.65
CA GLY A 480 22.50 1.78 3.24
C GLY A 480 22.26 3.07 2.46
N GLU A 481 22.62 4.21 3.04
CA GLU A 481 22.47 5.51 2.38
C GLU A 481 23.31 5.62 1.08
N ASP A 482 24.38 4.87 0.99
CA ASP A 482 25.26 4.72 -0.17
C ASP A 482 24.66 3.86 -1.30
N ALA A 483 23.58 3.11 -1.03
CA ALA A 483 22.82 2.33 -2.02
C ALA A 483 21.59 3.08 -2.56
N VAL A 484 21.42 4.36 -2.23
CA VAL A 484 20.23 5.14 -2.59
C VAL A 484 20.55 6.15 -3.69
N VAL A 485 19.74 6.11 -4.73
CA VAL A 485 19.72 7.17 -5.75
C VAL A 485 18.67 8.20 -5.37
N ARG A 486 19.08 9.47 -5.40
CA ARG A 486 18.21 10.63 -5.16
C ARG A 486 18.11 11.45 -6.44
N THR A 487 16.89 11.57 -6.96
CA THR A 487 16.61 12.47 -8.07
C THR A 487 15.82 13.66 -7.55
N ARG A 488 16.46 14.81 -7.49
CA ARG A 488 15.88 16.08 -7.03
C ARG A 488 15.19 16.79 -8.18
N PHE A 489 13.91 17.07 -8.02
CA PHE A 489 13.11 17.91 -8.91
C PHE A 489 12.84 19.22 -8.20
N ALA A 490 13.50 20.31 -8.62
CA ALA A 490 13.36 21.63 -8.02
C ALA A 490 12.67 22.58 -8.99
N LEU A 491 11.52 23.11 -8.56
CA LEU A 491 10.71 24.08 -9.29
C LEU A 491 11.00 25.48 -8.77
N ALA A 492 11.44 26.38 -9.65
CA ALA A 492 11.46 27.81 -9.40
C ALA A 492 10.33 28.46 -10.19
N TRP A 493 9.57 29.33 -9.53
CA TRP A 493 8.43 30.02 -10.10
C TRP A 493 8.62 31.53 -10.04
N ASP A 494 8.70 32.16 -11.22
CA ASP A 494 8.76 33.61 -11.33
C ASP A 494 7.37 34.15 -11.73
N GLU A 495 6.72 34.92 -10.86
CA GLU A 495 5.48 35.60 -11.19
C GLU A 495 5.76 36.64 -12.29
N ALA A 496 5.00 36.60 -13.38
CA ALA A 496 5.06 37.67 -14.38
C ALA A 496 4.61 38.98 -13.73
N GLY A 497 5.52 39.95 -13.61
CA GLY A 497 5.21 41.25 -13.06
C GLY A 497 4.12 41.97 -13.86
N GLY A 498 2.88 41.87 -13.41
CA GLY A 498 1.72 42.53 -13.97
C GLY A 498 0.45 42.08 -13.28
N ALA A 499 -0.13 42.97 -12.47
CA ALA A 499 -1.50 42.79 -11.95
C ALA A 499 -2.49 42.75 -13.13
N GLY A 500 -2.90 41.57 -13.51
CA GLY A 500 -4.00 41.38 -14.43
C GLY A 500 -5.31 41.39 -13.65
N ASP A 501 -5.96 42.55 -13.60
CA ASP A 501 -7.37 42.68 -13.17
C ASP A 501 -8.28 41.98 -14.20
N GLY A 502 -8.51 40.69 -13.99
CA GLY A 502 -9.43 39.92 -14.83
C GLY A 502 -10.08 38.80 -14.04
N ALA A 503 -11.41 38.81 -13.97
CA ALA A 503 -12.26 37.79 -13.38
C ALA A 503 -12.10 36.44 -14.13
N GLY A 504 -11.08 35.68 -13.79
CA GLY A 504 -10.70 34.42 -14.41
C GLY A 504 -9.24 34.06 -14.12
N GLY A 505 -8.78 34.33 -12.89
CA GLY A 505 -7.41 34.29 -12.40
C GLY A 505 -6.49 33.20 -12.97
N ARG A 506 -5.90 33.44 -14.14
CA ARG A 506 -4.76 32.69 -14.65
C ARG A 506 -3.51 33.23 -13.96
N ALA A 507 -2.79 32.41 -13.25
CA ALA A 507 -1.46 32.77 -12.77
C ALA A 507 -0.53 32.83 -14.00
N GLY A 508 -0.21 34.03 -14.49
CA GLY A 508 0.87 34.23 -15.47
C GLY A 508 2.20 34.11 -14.74
N GLY A 509 3.13 33.33 -15.24
CA GLY A 509 4.46 33.17 -14.65
C GLY A 509 5.37 32.31 -15.51
N THR A 510 6.63 32.21 -15.12
CA THR A 510 7.62 31.32 -15.75
C THR A 510 7.97 30.23 -14.76
N ALA A 511 7.86 28.97 -15.18
CA ALA A 511 8.32 27.82 -14.41
C ALA A 511 9.69 27.37 -14.93
N ARG A 512 10.65 27.18 -14.02
CA ARG A 512 11.91 26.51 -14.32
C ARG A 512 12.00 25.26 -13.46
N LEU A 513 12.06 24.08 -14.09
CA LEU A 513 12.29 22.82 -13.41
C LEU A 513 13.73 22.38 -13.63
N SER A 514 14.50 22.21 -12.56
CA SER A 514 15.82 21.59 -12.59
C SER A 514 15.74 20.17 -12.03
N ILE A 515 16.47 19.25 -12.66
CA ILE A 515 16.51 17.83 -12.30
C ILE A 515 17.96 17.44 -12.08
N GLU A 516 18.26 17.00 -10.87
CA GLU A 516 19.61 16.59 -10.46
C GLU A 516 19.54 15.17 -9.86
N GLN A 517 20.41 14.27 -10.33
CA GLN A 517 20.48 12.90 -9.82
C GLN A 517 21.83 12.67 -9.14
N THR A 518 21.78 12.07 -7.95
CA THR A 518 22.96 11.68 -7.16
C THR A 518 22.78 10.26 -6.65
N GLY A 519 23.88 9.54 -6.42
CA GLY A 519 23.89 8.16 -5.91
C GLY A 519 24.66 7.21 -6.80
N PRO A 520 24.67 5.90 -6.47
CA PRO A 520 25.43 4.90 -7.19
C PRO A 520 24.84 4.58 -8.56
N ASP A 521 25.73 4.19 -9.48
CA ASP A 521 25.34 3.70 -10.79
C ASP A 521 24.67 2.31 -10.68
N GLY A 522 23.76 1.99 -11.61
CA GLY A 522 23.13 0.67 -11.73
C GLY A 522 21.92 0.41 -10.83
N VAL A 523 21.59 1.31 -9.91
CA VAL A 523 20.39 1.21 -9.05
C VAL A 523 19.14 1.59 -9.83
N VAL A 524 19.22 2.60 -10.67
CA VAL A 524 18.14 3.05 -11.53
C VAL A 524 18.51 2.82 -13.00
N PRO A 525 17.53 2.76 -13.93
CA PRO A 525 17.81 2.65 -15.35
C PRO A 525 18.76 3.75 -15.82
N ALA A 526 19.78 3.37 -16.61
CA ALA A 526 20.80 4.30 -17.12
C ALA A 526 20.21 5.40 -18.04
N GLU A 527 19.13 5.06 -18.73
CA GLU A 527 18.36 6.00 -19.54
C GLU A 527 16.94 6.08 -19.00
N ARG A 528 16.48 7.30 -18.73
CA ARG A 528 15.12 7.59 -18.27
C ARG A 528 14.44 8.63 -19.15
N GLU A 529 13.19 8.39 -19.44
CA GLU A 529 12.28 9.38 -20.04
C GLU A 529 11.48 10.06 -18.93
N ILE A 530 11.41 11.38 -18.96
CA ILE A 530 10.68 12.18 -17.97
C ILE A 530 9.65 13.04 -18.70
N THR A 531 8.37 12.75 -18.46
CA THR A 531 7.26 13.57 -18.95
C THR A 531 6.85 14.57 -17.87
N VAL A 532 6.87 15.86 -18.20
CA VAL A 532 6.49 16.91 -17.24
C VAL A 532 5.12 17.47 -17.60
N HIS A 533 4.21 17.45 -16.64
CA HIS A 533 2.86 18.00 -16.74
C HIS A 533 2.76 19.25 -15.88
N LEU A 534 2.51 20.40 -16.52
CA LEU A 534 2.21 21.62 -15.79
C LEU A 534 0.70 21.71 -15.55
N LEU A 535 0.29 21.70 -14.27
CA LEU A 535 -1.12 21.76 -13.91
C LEU A 535 -1.74 23.11 -14.31
N CYS A 536 -2.98 23.07 -14.84
CA CYS A 536 -3.80 24.25 -15.18
C CYS A 536 -3.27 25.12 -16.33
N VAL A 537 -2.38 24.61 -17.16
CA VAL A 537 -1.93 25.29 -18.36
C VAL A 537 -2.55 24.58 -19.57
N ASP A 538 -3.26 25.33 -20.41
CA ASP A 538 -3.74 24.81 -21.69
C ASP A 538 -2.60 24.78 -22.73
N ASP A 539 -2.72 23.93 -23.76
CA ASP A 539 -1.73 23.80 -24.83
C ASP A 539 -1.45 25.11 -25.57
N ALA A 540 -2.41 26.03 -25.61
CA ALA A 540 -2.26 27.33 -26.24
C ALA A 540 -1.37 28.28 -25.43
N SER A 541 -1.44 28.16 -24.09
CA SER A 541 -0.58 28.91 -23.16
C SER A 541 0.86 28.42 -23.19
N LEU A 542 1.08 27.10 -23.34
CA LEU A 542 2.41 26.51 -23.48
C LEU A 542 3.14 26.92 -24.76
N ARG A 543 2.42 27.14 -25.85
CA ARG A 543 3.00 27.61 -27.13
C ARG A 543 3.53 29.04 -27.09
N ALA A 544 3.12 29.83 -26.11
CA ALA A 544 3.60 31.20 -25.89
C ALA A 544 4.76 31.29 -24.89
N GLY A 545 5.12 30.19 -24.19
CA GLY A 545 6.13 30.14 -23.15
C GLY A 545 7.46 29.52 -23.62
N ARG A 546 8.58 29.99 -23.07
CA ARG A 546 9.88 29.33 -23.23
C ARG A 546 10.04 28.31 -22.11
N VAL A 547 10.07 27.02 -22.45
CA VAL A 547 10.43 25.95 -21.52
C VAL A 547 11.96 25.79 -21.57
N THR A 548 12.64 26.00 -20.45
CA THR A 548 14.08 25.75 -20.32
C THR A 548 14.28 24.64 -19.31
N MET A 549 14.87 23.53 -19.72
CA MET A 549 15.23 22.42 -18.86
C MET A 549 16.76 22.37 -18.71
N GLU A 550 17.26 22.45 -17.48
CA GLU A 550 18.66 22.19 -17.16
C GLU A 550 18.75 20.79 -16.53
N ILE A 551 19.44 19.89 -17.20
CA ILE A 551 19.59 18.50 -16.74
C ILE A 551 21.08 18.23 -16.50
N GLY A 552 21.43 18.03 -15.23
CA GLY A 552 22.76 17.55 -14.83
C GLY A 552 22.87 16.03 -15.00
N ARG A 553 23.67 15.57 -15.96
CA ARG A 553 24.05 14.16 -16.20
C ARG A 553 22.95 13.15 -16.58
N ALA A 554 21.80 13.52 -17.09
CA ALA A 554 20.90 12.60 -17.75
C ALA A 554 20.70 12.99 -19.21
N SER A 555 20.78 12.04 -20.15
CA SER A 555 20.40 12.27 -21.54
C SER A 555 18.89 12.29 -21.64
N CYS A 556 18.30 13.46 -21.94
CA CYS A 556 16.86 13.59 -22.19
C CYS A 556 16.57 13.77 -23.67
N ARG A 557 15.50 13.11 -24.14
CA ARG A 557 14.81 13.49 -25.38
C ARG A 557 13.61 14.34 -25.02
N GLU A 558 13.59 15.57 -25.51
CA GLU A 558 12.43 16.45 -25.37
C GLU A 558 11.24 15.91 -26.16
N ARG A 559 10.11 15.74 -25.47
CA ARG A 559 8.79 15.79 -26.12
C ARG A 559 7.98 16.85 -25.36
N VAL A 560 7.65 17.90 -26.06
CA VAL A 560 6.71 18.93 -25.63
C VAL A 560 5.28 18.49 -25.94
#